data_5049277aceb97d769429367b16aee718
#
_entry.id   5049277aceb97d769429367b16aee718
#
_cell.length_a   1.000
_cell.length_b   1.000
_cell.length_c   1.000
_cell.angle_alpha   90.00
_cell.angle_beta   90.00
_cell.angle_gamma   90.00
#
_symmetry.space_group_name_H-M   'P 1'
#
loop_
_entity.id
_entity.type
_entity.pdbx_description
1 polymer ?
#
loop_
_entity_poly.entity_id
_entity_poly.type
_entity_poly.pdbx_seq_one_letter_code
_entity_poly.pdbx_strand_id
1 'polypeptide(L)'
;LRNLLSGELALLASPATMPLFLRRYNAKGLTQYAKREKIRKGGGDVIVCLDESGSTCGENAAWGKALALAVQDICAHEGRKFALIHFSGKDEVRTDRFLPGKFTAEELLAAAEHFFDGGTDFETPLKEALRLMDEEAFENADILFITDGYCDISDKLAEKLQNEVSDARCSVIGLLMDQDSPGEAFSLERFCERVLRVSQFSHMDIEQQLFNHNVP
;
A
#
# COMPACT_ATOMS: atom_id res chain seq x y z
N LEU A 1 -0.20 12.81 -25.07
CA LEU A 1 0.56 12.24 -26.19
C LEU A 1 1.30 10.94 -25.83
N ARG A 2 1.42 10.58 -24.55
CA ARG A 2 2.34 9.54 -24.06
C ARG A 2 2.00 8.11 -24.49
N ASN A 3 0.76 7.85 -24.93
CA ASN A 3 0.28 6.50 -25.28
C ASN A 3 -0.29 6.42 -26.71
N LEU A 4 0.04 7.37 -27.58
CA LEU A 4 -0.42 7.32 -28.97
C LEU A 4 0.29 6.22 -29.76
N LEU A 5 -0.48 5.52 -30.61
CA LEU A 5 0.12 4.58 -31.58
C LEU A 5 1.17 5.30 -32.44
N SER A 6 2.24 4.58 -32.77
CA SER A 6 3.32 5.10 -33.62
C SER A 6 2.81 5.68 -34.94
N GLY A 7 1.77 5.09 -35.54
CA GLY A 7 1.10 5.59 -36.75
C GLY A 7 0.44 6.95 -36.57
N GLU A 8 -0.11 7.25 -35.40
CA GLU A 8 -0.67 8.57 -35.10
C GLU A 8 0.44 9.61 -34.91
N LEU A 9 1.57 9.23 -34.27
CA LEU A 9 2.73 10.09 -34.12
C LEU A 9 3.40 10.38 -35.48
N ALA A 10 3.39 9.42 -36.43
CA ALA A 10 3.92 9.61 -37.77
C ALA A 10 3.19 10.72 -38.55
N LEU A 11 1.92 11.01 -38.22
CA LEU A 11 1.18 12.12 -38.82
C LEU A 11 1.75 13.50 -38.44
N LEU A 12 2.51 13.59 -37.36
CA LEU A 12 3.20 14.83 -36.95
C LEU A 12 4.52 15.04 -37.69
N ALA A 13 5.07 14.00 -38.33
CA ALA A 13 6.38 14.06 -38.98
C ALA A 13 6.38 14.84 -40.28
N SER A 14 5.23 15.15 -40.89
CA SER A 14 5.13 15.90 -42.12
C SER A 14 4.10 17.02 -42.04
N PRO A 15 4.40 18.23 -42.57
CA PRO A 15 3.43 19.30 -42.66
C PRO A 15 2.17 18.94 -43.45
N ALA A 16 2.26 18.02 -44.40
CA ALA A 16 1.12 17.58 -45.21
C ALA A 16 0.14 16.71 -44.42
N THR A 17 0.60 15.98 -43.40
CA THR A 17 -0.23 15.06 -42.60
C THR A 17 -0.63 15.66 -41.24
N MET A 18 0.04 16.71 -40.80
CA MET A 18 -0.29 17.40 -39.54
C MET A 18 -1.75 17.86 -39.42
N PRO A 19 -2.41 18.42 -40.48
CA PRO A 19 -3.83 18.77 -40.39
C PRO A 19 -4.74 17.56 -40.09
N LEU A 20 -4.38 16.38 -40.57
CA LEU A 20 -5.12 15.15 -40.27
C LEU A 20 -4.97 14.76 -38.79
N PHE A 21 -3.78 14.88 -38.24
CA PHE A 21 -3.56 14.67 -36.81
C PHE A 21 -4.41 15.62 -35.97
N LEU A 22 -4.39 16.92 -36.28
CA LEU A 22 -5.16 17.94 -35.55
C LEU A 22 -6.67 17.70 -35.63
N ARG A 23 -7.16 17.29 -36.80
CA ARG A 23 -8.57 16.91 -36.99
C ARG A 23 -8.95 15.73 -36.09
N ARG A 24 -8.12 14.67 -36.06
CA ARG A 24 -8.36 13.50 -35.19
C ARG A 24 -8.25 13.84 -33.72
N TYR A 25 -7.29 14.69 -33.35
CA TYR A 25 -7.12 15.17 -31.98
C TYR A 25 -8.36 15.90 -31.48
N ASN A 26 -8.86 16.87 -32.27
CA ASN A 26 -10.08 17.63 -31.95
C ASN A 26 -11.34 16.76 -31.90
N ALA A 27 -11.42 15.74 -32.74
CA ALA A 27 -12.51 14.76 -32.76
C ALA A 27 -12.38 13.67 -31.69
N LYS A 28 -11.35 13.72 -30.81
CA LYS A 28 -11.00 12.66 -29.83
C LYS A 28 -10.85 11.27 -30.49
N GLY A 29 -10.50 11.21 -31.76
CA GLY A 29 -10.41 10.00 -32.58
C GLY A 29 -8.98 9.47 -32.76
N LEU A 30 -7.99 9.94 -31.95
CA LEU A 30 -6.63 9.40 -31.98
C LEU A 30 -6.60 8.02 -31.33
N THR A 31 -5.96 7.10 -32.04
CA THR A 31 -5.77 5.73 -31.55
C THR A 31 -4.62 5.68 -30.55
N GLN A 32 -4.87 5.11 -29.38
CA GLN A 32 -3.90 4.97 -28.33
C GLN A 32 -3.63 3.50 -28.04
N TYR A 33 -2.41 3.18 -27.60
CA TYR A 33 -2.19 1.88 -26.98
C TYR A 33 -3.09 1.78 -25.74
N ALA A 34 -3.97 0.81 -25.72
CA ALA A 34 -4.62 0.44 -24.47
C ALA A 34 -3.52 0.00 -23.51
N LYS A 35 -3.21 0.84 -22.53
CA LYS A 35 -2.44 0.38 -21.39
C LYS A 35 -3.27 -0.74 -20.79
N ARG A 36 -2.85 -2.00 -20.98
CA ARG A 36 -3.37 -3.08 -20.16
C ARG A 36 -2.86 -2.79 -18.76
N GLU A 37 -3.58 -1.97 -18.05
CA GLU A 37 -3.51 -2.00 -16.60
C GLU A 37 -3.96 -3.42 -16.25
N LYS A 38 -3.06 -4.19 -15.65
CA LYS A 38 -3.46 -5.40 -14.97
C LYS A 38 -4.48 -4.90 -13.94
N ILE A 39 -5.77 -5.05 -14.23
CA ILE A 39 -6.84 -4.73 -13.28
C ILE A 39 -6.59 -5.72 -12.15
N ARG A 40 -6.00 -5.25 -11.05
CA ARG A 40 -6.09 -5.96 -9.80
C ARG A 40 -7.58 -6.07 -9.51
N LYS A 41 -8.10 -7.27 -9.53
CA LYS A 41 -9.35 -7.52 -8.83
C LYS A 41 -9.02 -7.28 -7.36
N GLY A 42 -9.50 -6.20 -6.76
CA GLY A 42 -9.41 -5.99 -5.33
C GLY A 42 -9.89 -7.28 -4.64
N GLY A 43 -9.12 -7.80 -3.70
CA GLY A 43 -9.44 -9.06 -3.04
C GLY A 43 -8.25 -9.98 -2.80
N GLY A 44 -7.01 -9.50 -2.92
CA GLY A 44 -5.82 -10.19 -2.42
C GLY A 44 -5.80 -10.27 -0.89
N ASP A 45 -4.90 -11.06 -0.34
CA ASP A 45 -4.66 -11.10 1.10
C ASP A 45 -4.17 -9.75 1.61
N VAL A 46 -4.19 -9.50 2.92
CA VAL A 46 -3.77 -8.21 3.49
C VAL A 46 -2.68 -8.43 4.53
N ILE A 47 -1.64 -7.62 4.44
CA ILE A 47 -0.56 -7.56 5.44
C ILE A 47 -0.54 -6.13 6.00
N VAL A 48 -0.74 -5.98 7.29
CA VAL A 48 -0.60 -4.70 7.98
C VAL A 48 0.72 -4.69 8.73
N CYS A 49 1.59 -3.72 8.43
CA CYS A 49 2.77 -3.40 9.23
C CYS A 49 2.41 -2.24 10.16
N LEU A 50 2.40 -2.48 11.45
CA LEU A 50 2.00 -1.52 12.47
C LEU A 50 3.21 -1.09 13.30
N ASP A 51 3.53 0.19 13.24
CA ASP A 51 4.58 0.81 14.04
C ASP A 51 4.15 0.89 15.51
N GLU A 52 4.95 0.29 16.38
CA GLU A 52 4.80 0.30 17.83
C GLU A 52 6.07 0.88 18.50
N SER A 53 6.70 1.83 17.84
CA SER A 53 7.79 2.61 18.41
C SER A 53 7.30 3.51 19.55
N GLY A 54 8.21 3.98 20.41
CA GLY A 54 7.86 4.83 21.54
C GLY A 54 7.15 6.14 21.15
N SER A 55 7.38 6.68 19.94
CA SER A 55 6.69 7.87 19.42
C SER A 55 5.21 7.64 19.16
N THR A 56 4.81 6.42 18.78
CA THR A 56 3.40 6.06 18.53
C THR A 56 2.59 5.87 19.80
N CYS A 57 3.21 5.88 21.00
CA CYS A 57 2.54 5.62 22.27
C CYS A 57 1.30 6.53 22.47
N GLY A 58 0.25 5.99 23.08
CA GLY A 58 -0.99 6.71 23.39
C GLY A 58 -2.03 6.67 22.29
N GLU A 59 -2.53 7.83 21.84
CA GLU A 59 -3.63 7.91 20.88
C GLU A 59 -3.28 7.34 19.51
N ASN A 60 -2.05 7.53 19.03
CA ASN A 60 -1.58 6.98 17.76
C ASN A 60 -1.57 5.45 17.78
N ALA A 61 -1.03 4.83 18.86
CA ALA A 61 -1.06 3.39 19.02
C ALA A 61 -2.50 2.84 19.06
N ALA A 62 -3.38 3.49 19.81
CA ALA A 62 -4.78 3.08 19.90
C ALA A 62 -5.48 3.19 18.53
N TRP A 63 -5.23 4.26 17.79
CA TRP A 63 -5.79 4.46 16.47
C TRP A 63 -5.25 3.44 15.46
N GLY A 64 -3.95 3.23 15.41
CA GLY A 64 -3.32 2.26 14.51
C GLY A 64 -3.81 0.84 14.75
N LYS A 65 -3.97 0.43 16.02
CA LYS A 65 -4.55 -0.86 16.41
C LYS A 65 -6.03 -0.98 16.03
N ALA A 66 -6.81 0.05 16.30
CA ALA A 66 -8.23 0.06 15.92
C ALA A 66 -8.40 -0.11 14.40
N LEU A 67 -7.57 0.57 13.60
CA LEU A 67 -7.57 0.42 12.16
C LEU A 67 -7.15 -0.99 11.73
N ALA A 68 -6.07 -1.54 12.29
CA ALA A 68 -5.61 -2.89 11.97
C ALA A 68 -6.68 -3.95 12.28
N LEU A 69 -7.39 -3.81 13.39
CA LEU A 69 -8.50 -4.70 13.76
C LEU A 69 -9.71 -4.53 12.83
N ALA A 70 -10.04 -3.30 12.42
CA ALA A 70 -11.11 -3.06 11.45
C ALA A 70 -10.80 -3.71 10.09
N VAL A 71 -9.54 -3.59 9.62
CA VAL A 71 -9.08 -4.25 8.40
C VAL A 71 -9.14 -5.77 8.53
N GLN A 72 -8.76 -6.31 9.70
CA GLN A 72 -8.84 -7.74 9.99
C GLN A 72 -10.30 -8.24 9.92
N ASP A 73 -11.25 -7.49 10.49
CA ASP A 73 -12.67 -7.85 10.46
C ASP A 73 -13.20 -7.89 9.02
N ILE A 74 -12.87 -6.89 8.20
CA ILE A 74 -13.20 -6.88 6.77
C ILE A 74 -12.63 -8.12 6.06
N CYS A 75 -11.34 -8.42 6.29
CA CYS A 75 -10.70 -9.60 5.70
C CYS A 75 -11.38 -10.90 6.11
N ALA A 76 -11.78 -11.02 7.38
CA ALA A 76 -12.49 -12.18 7.89
C ALA A 76 -13.86 -12.37 7.21
N HIS A 77 -14.62 -11.27 7.01
CA HIS A 77 -15.90 -11.30 6.31
C HIS A 77 -15.76 -11.64 4.82
N GLU A 78 -14.68 -11.18 4.19
CA GLU A 78 -14.40 -11.44 2.77
C GLU A 78 -13.69 -12.78 2.52
N GLY A 79 -13.33 -13.53 3.57
CA GLY A 79 -12.61 -14.79 3.47
C GLY A 79 -11.15 -14.63 3.01
N ARG A 80 -10.55 -13.46 3.25
CA ARG A 80 -9.15 -13.13 2.92
C ARG A 80 -8.25 -13.46 4.11
N LYS A 81 -7.00 -13.86 3.83
CA LYS A 81 -5.99 -13.98 4.87
C LYS A 81 -5.55 -12.59 5.32
N PHE A 82 -5.26 -12.46 6.59
CA PHE A 82 -4.77 -11.24 7.20
C PHE A 82 -3.53 -11.55 8.05
N ALA A 83 -2.51 -10.74 7.94
CA ALA A 83 -1.36 -10.77 8.83
C ALA A 83 -1.14 -9.38 9.44
N LEU A 84 -0.87 -9.35 10.74
CA LEU A 84 -0.47 -8.16 11.47
C LEU A 84 1.00 -8.31 11.89
N ILE A 85 1.85 -7.45 11.35
CA ILE A 85 3.27 -7.36 11.67
C ILE A 85 3.45 -6.17 12.59
N HIS A 86 3.63 -6.43 13.86
CA HIS A 86 4.03 -5.43 14.84
C HIS A 86 5.54 -5.21 14.70
N PHE A 87 5.98 -3.98 14.66
CA PHE A 87 7.39 -3.66 14.59
C PHE A 87 7.76 -2.42 15.41
N SER A 88 9.04 -2.33 15.76
CA SER A 88 9.63 -1.22 16.44
C SER A 88 11.08 -1.04 16.00
N GLY A 89 12.06 -1.16 16.89
CA GLY A 89 13.46 -1.09 16.54
C GLY A 89 13.96 -2.26 15.70
N LYS A 90 15.26 -2.24 15.42
CA LYS A 90 15.90 -3.28 14.62
C LYS A 90 15.72 -4.65 15.25
N ASP A 91 15.31 -5.61 14.44
CA ASP A 91 15.03 -7.00 14.83
C ASP A 91 13.85 -7.16 15.83
N GLU A 92 13.13 -6.09 16.15
CA GLU A 92 11.91 -6.11 16.96
C GLU A 92 10.69 -6.27 16.04
N VAL A 93 10.27 -7.50 15.82
CA VAL A 93 9.13 -7.85 14.97
C VAL A 93 8.36 -9.00 15.56
N ARG A 94 7.03 -8.90 15.52
CA ARG A 94 6.10 -9.98 15.85
C ARG A 94 5.04 -10.07 14.76
N THR A 95 4.76 -11.29 14.31
CA THR A 95 3.77 -11.54 13.25
C THR A 95 2.63 -12.40 13.78
N ASP A 96 1.44 -11.83 13.79
CA ASP A 96 0.19 -12.53 14.08
C ASP A 96 -0.58 -12.78 12.78
N ARG A 97 -1.06 -14.03 12.56
CA ARG A 97 -1.69 -14.47 11.32
C ARG A 97 -3.11 -14.91 11.58
N PHE A 98 -4.03 -14.35 10.84
CA PHE A 98 -5.45 -14.62 10.97
C PHE A 98 -5.98 -15.22 9.67
N LEU A 99 -6.05 -16.54 9.66
CA LEU A 99 -6.61 -17.27 8.52
C LEU A 99 -8.14 -17.35 8.68
N PRO A 100 -8.91 -17.23 7.60
CA PRO A 100 -10.37 -17.25 7.67
C PRO A 100 -10.92 -18.48 8.41
N GLY A 101 -11.69 -18.23 9.46
CA GLY A 101 -12.29 -19.28 10.29
C GLY A 101 -11.33 -20.11 11.14
N LYS A 102 -10.07 -19.68 11.30
CA LYS A 102 -9.04 -20.43 12.02
C LYS A 102 -8.33 -19.62 13.11
N PHE A 103 -8.92 -18.56 13.60
CA PHE A 103 -8.38 -17.78 14.71
C PHE A 103 -9.39 -17.64 15.83
N THR A 104 -8.91 -17.38 17.03
CA THR A 104 -9.73 -17.22 18.25
C THR A 104 -9.78 -15.75 18.67
N ALA A 105 -10.77 -15.42 19.52
CA ALA A 105 -10.86 -14.08 20.09
C ALA A 105 -9.66 -13.76 21.00
N GLU A 106 -9.10 -14.78 21.67
CA GLU A 106 -7.91 -14.64 22.51
C GLU A 106 -6.68 -14.26 21.71
N GLU A 107 -6.49 -14.87 20.53
CA GLU A 107 -5.38 -14.51 19.62
C GLU A 107 -5.50 -13.08 19.11
N LEU A 108 -6.72 -12.65 18.77
CA LEU A 108 -7.00 -11.28 18.35
C LEU A 108 -6.75 -10.27 19.48
N LEU A 109 -7.16 -10.60 20.69
CA LEU A 109 -6.92 -9.78 21.88
C LEU A 109 -5.43 -9.67 22.19
N ALA A 110 -4.70 -10.79 22.12
CA ALA A 110 -3.25 -10.82 22.36
C ALA A 110 -2.46 -9.97 21.33
N ALA A 111 -2.93 -9.92 20.09
CA ALA A 111 -2.36 -9.01 19.08
C ALA A 111 -2.71 -7.54 19.39
N ALA A 112 -3.95 -7.27 19.80
CA ALA A 112 -4.41 -5.92 20.13
C ALA A 112 -3.69 -5.31 21.37
N GLU A 113 -3.35 -6.14 22.35
CA GLU A 113 -2.69 -5.72 23.60
C GLU A 113 -1.16 -5.59 23.46
N HIS A 114 -0.57 -6.18 22.40
CA HIS A 114 0.88 -6.14 22.23
C HIS A 114 1.38 -4.72 21.96
N PHE A 115 2.55 -4.37 22.48
CA PHE A 115 3.24 -3.11 22.21
C PHE A 115 4.74 -3.22 22.54
N PHE A 116 5.62 -2.78 21.64
CA PHE A 116 7.07 -2.90 21.80
C PHE A 116 7.70 -1.75 22.60
N ASP A 117 7.31 -0.51 22.37
CA ASP A 117 7.90 0.71 22.99
C ASP A 117 9.40 0.87 22.73
N GLY A 118 9.85 0.60 21.50
CA GLY A 118 11.26 0.69 21.12
C GLY A 118 11.57 1.82 20.13
N GLY A 119 12.59 1.62 19.30
CA GLY A 119 12.96 2.51 18.20
C GLY A 119 12.09 2.31 16.96
N THR A 120 12.58 2.75 15.79
CA THR A 120 11.86 2.60 14.51
C THR A 120 12.79 2.01 13.45
N ASP A 121 12.43 0.86 12.88
CA ASP A 121 13.12 0.25 11.74
C ASP A 121 12.10 -0.24 10.70
N PHE A 122 12.14 0.31 9.49
CA PHE A 122 11.22 -0.07 8.41
C PHE A 122 11.67 -1.30 7.63
N GLU A 123 12.97 -1.63 7.65
CA GLU A 123 13.47 -2.75 6.88
C GLU A 123 12.99 -4.11 7.41
N THR A 124 12.96 -4.27 8.72
CA THR A 124 12.55 -5.52 9.36
C THR A 124 11.11 -5.92 9.00
N PRO A 125 10.08 -5.07 9.18
CA PRO A 125 8.71 -5.43 8.82
C PRO A 125 8.49 -5.61 7.32
N LEU A 126 9.17 -4.84 6.46
CA LEU A 126 9.08 -4.99 5.01
C LEU A 126 9.69 -6.30 4.51
N LYS A 127 10.82 -6.73 5.09
CA LYS A 127 11.42 -8.04 4.80
C LYS A 127 10.49 -9.17 5.25
N GLU A 128 9.87 -9.04 6.40
CA GLU A 128 8.91 -10.03 6.91
C GLU A 128 7.65 -10.08 6.03
N ALA A 129 7.11 -8.95 5.57
CA ALA A 129 5.99 -8.92 4.65
C ALA A 129 6.31 -9.64 3.32
N LEU A 130 7.49 -9.38 2.75
CA LEU A 130 7.95 -10.09 1.55
C LEU A 130 8.12 -11.60 1.80
N ARG A 131 8.62 -11.99 2.98
CA ARG A 131 8.74 -13.41 3.35
C ARG A 131 7.37 -14.08 3.43
N LEU A 132 6.36 -13.44 4.02
CA LEU A 132 4.99 -13.97 4.07
C LEU A 132 4.40 -14.18 2.67
N MET A 133 4.68 -13.26 1.73
CA MET A 133 4.23 -13.39 0.35
C MET A 133 4.91 -14.56 -0.36
N ASP A 134 6.20 -14.76 -0.15
CA ASP A 134 6.98 -15.80 -0.83
C ASP A 134 6.76 -17.18 -0.22
N GLU A 135 6.79 -17.31 1.11
CA GLU A 135 6.83 -18.62 1.82
C GLU A 135 5.45 -19.11 2.27
N GLU A 136 4.51 -18.21 2.55
CA GLU A 136 3.25 -18.56 3.21
C GLU A 136 2.02 -18.32 2.34
N ALA A 137 2.22 -18.12 1.07
CA ALA A 137 1.15 -17.98 0.08
C ALA A 137 0.14 -16.86 0.42
N PHE A 138 0.62 -15.70 0.88
CA PHE A 138 -0.15 -14.45 0.84
C PHE A 138 -0.15 -13.95 -0.60
N GLU A 139 -1.11 -14.41 -1.39
CA GLU A 139 -1.14 -14.16 -2.82
C GLU A 139 -1.69 -12.76 -3.13
N ASN A 140 -0.97 -12.02 -3.97
CA ASN A 140 -1.36 -10.67 -4.38
C ASN A 140 -1.71 -9.76 -3.19
N ALA A 141 -0.91 -9.84 -2.11
CA ALA A 141 -1.21 -9.17 -0.87
C ALA A 141 -1.15 -7.64 -1.01
N ASP A 142 -2.10 -6.96 -0.37
CA ASP A 142 -2.02 -5.52 -0.16
C ASP A 142 -1.28 -5.27 1.16
N ILE A 143 -0.18 -4.51 1.12
CA ILE A 143 0.60 -4.13 2.30
C ILE A 143 0.15 -2.75 2.75
N LEU A 144 -0.35 -2.66 3.98
CA LEU A 144 -0.69 -1.41 4.63
C LEU A 144 0.38 -1.10 5.68
N PHE A 145 1.14 -0.04 5.47
CA PHE A 145 2.24 0.35 6.34
C PHE A 145 1.83 1.56 7.18
N ILE A 146 1.66 1.37 8.49
CA ILE A 146 1.13 2.37 9.44
C ILE A 146 2.27 2.83 10.35
N THR A 147 2.59 4.13 10.33
CA THR A 147 3.66 4.73 11.15
C THR A 147 3.38 6.20 11.42
N ASP A 148 3.97 6.76 12.47
CA ASP A 148 4.04 8.20 12.74
C ASP A 148 5.46 8.77 12.51
N GLY A 149 6.40 7.91 12.13
CA GLY A 149 7.82 8.22 12.12
C GLY A 149 8.49 8.23 10.77
N TYR A 150 9.76 8.60 10.81
CA TYR A 150 10.67 8.59 9.69
C TYR A 150 11.75 7.52 9.92
N CYS A 151 11.96 6.68 8.92
CA CYS A 151 13.10 5.77 8.86
C CYS A 151 13.51 5.54 7.43
N ASP A 152 14.79 5.47 7.17
CA ASP A 152 15.32 5.21 5.83
C ASP A 152 15.40 3.69 5.57
N ILE A 153 15.20 3.30 4.33
CA ILE A 153 15.41 1.92 3.86
C ILE A 153 16.51 1.88 2.81
N SER A 154 17.19 0.74 2.70
CA SER A 154 18.22 0.54 1.68
C SER A 154 17.63 0.57 0.28
N ASP A 155 18.40 1.11 -0.69
CA ASP A 155 17.99 1.17 -2.09
C ASP A 155 17.64 -0.22 -2.64
N LYS A 156 18.37 -1.24 -2.22
CA LYS A 156 18.12 -2.63 -2.63
C LYS A 156 16.73 -3.13 -2.20
N LEU A 157 16.28 -2.78 -0.99
CA LEU A 157 14.95 -3.17 -0.51
C LEU A 157 13.86 -2.37 -1.22
N ALA A 158 14.09 -1.06 -1.42
CA ALA A 158 13.18 -0.20 -2.16
C ALA A 158 12.98 -0.70 -3.61
N GLU A 159 14.05 -1.06 -4.32
CA GLU A 159 13.98 -1.63 -5.66
C GLU A 159 13.22 -2.97 -5.67
N LYS A 160 13.47 -3.85 -4.69
CA LYS A 160 12.75 -5.13 -4.59
C LYS A 160 11.24 -4.90 -4.44
N LEU A 161 10.83 -4.02 -3.53
CA LEU A 161 9.41 -3.69 -3.32
C LEU A 161 8.78 -3.07 -4.57
N GLN A 162 9.47 -2.15 -5.24
CA GLN A 162 8.99 -1.53 -6.48
C GLN A 162 8.81 -2.58 -7.60
N ASN A 163 9.67 -3.59 -7.67
CA ASN A 163 9.54 -4.68 -8.64
C ASN A 163 8.30 -5.55 -8.32
N GLU A 164 8.08 -5.92 -7.07
CA GLU A 164 6.87 -6.66 -6.65
C GLU A 164 5.58 -5.88 -6.97
N VAL A 165 5.57 -4.57 -6.71
CA VAL A 165 4.47 -3.67 -7.09
C VAL A 165 4.30 -3.62 -8.61
N SER A 166 5.40 -3.45 -9.37
CA SER A 166 5.37 -3.38 -10.84
C SER A 166 4.86 -4.66 -11.48
N ASP A 167 5.17 -5.81 -10.89
CA ASP A 167 4.67 -7.12 -11.32
C ASP A 167 3.21 -7.38 -10.89
N ALA A 168 2.59 -6.41 -10.22
CA ALA A 168 1.26 -6.49 -9.65
C ALA A 168 1.08 -7.66 -8.66
N ARG A 169 2.16 -8.04 -7.95
CA ARG A 169 2.12 -9.06 -6.91
C ARG A 169 1.68 -8.49 -5.56
N CYS A 170 1.97 -7.22 -5.30
CA CYS A 170 1.50 -6.51 -4.12
C CYS A 170 1.16 -5.04 -4.43
N SER A 171 0.43 -4.40 -3.53
CA SER A 171 0.25 -2.95 -3.44
C SER A 171 0.79 -2.51 -2.08
N VAL A 172 1.50 -1.40 -2.04
CA VAL A 172 2.01 -0.87 -0.78
C VAL A 172 1.42 0.50 -0.54
N ILE A 173 0.62 0.62 0.52
CA ILE A 173 -0.04 1.86 0.91
C ILE A 173 0.54 2.29 2.26
N GLY A 174 1.13 3.48 2.32
CA GLY A 174 1.58 4.09 3.57
C GLY A 174 0.46 4.88 4.23
N LEU A 175 0.28 4.69 5.53
CA LEU A 175 -0.57 5.50 6.38
C LEU A 175 0.31 6.24 7.39
N LEU A 176 0.38 7.55 7.23
CA LEU A 176 1.10 8.42 8.15
C LEU A 176 0.14 8.92 9.23
N MET A 177 0.38 8.49 10.47
CA MET A 177 -0.32 8.97 11.66
C MET A 177 0.25 10.34 12.01
N ASP A 178 -0.54 11.35 11.80
CA ASP A 178 -0.15 12.73 11.65
C ASP A 178 0.58 13.35 12.83
N GLN A 179 1.68 13.97 12.55
CA GLN A 179 2.10 15.21 13.18
C GLN A 179 2.60 16.13 12.06
N ASP A 180 2.34 17.42 12.14
CA ASP A 180 2.50 18.47 11.12
C ASP A 180 3.91 18.65 10.48
N SER A 181 4.68 17.59 10.28
CA SER A 181 6.04 17.64 9.74
C SER A 181 6.07 17.28 8.26
N PRO A 182 6.35 18.24 7.36
CA PRO A 182 6.33 18.00 5.91
C PRO A 182 7.43 17.07 5.38
N GLY A 183 8.40 16.66 6.21
CA GLY A 183 9.51 15.80 5.80
C GLY A 183 9.27 14.29 5.91
N GLU A 184 8.29 13.86 6.69
CA GLU A 184 8.12 12.45 7.06
C GLU A 184 7.50 11.59 5.96
N ALA A 185 6.72 12.17 5.06
CA ALA A 185 6.16 11.45 3.91
C ALA A 185 7.23 10.93 2.94
N PHE A 186 8.38 11.59 2.86
CA PHE A 186 9.44 11.28 1.90
C PHE A 186 10.01 9.86 2.04
N SER A 187 10.11 9.31 3.25
CA SER A 187 10.63 7.96 3.45
C SER A 187 9.65 6.89 2.95
N LEU A 188 8.37 7.09 3.18
CA LEU A 188 7.31 6.20 2.71
C LEU A 188 7.15 6.23 1.19
N GLU A 189 7.31 7.40 0.55
CA GLU A 189 7.22 7.56 -0.92
C GLU A 189 8.26 6.75 -1.69
N ARG A 190 9.35 6.31 -1.03
CA ARG A 190 10.37 5.47 -1.65
C ARG A 190 9.87 4.05 -1.97
N PHE A 191 8.88 3.55 -1.24
CA PHE A 191 8.40 2.17 -1.40
C PHE A 191 6.87 2.04 -1.44
N CYS A 192 6.12 3.06 -1.05
CA CYS A 192 4.67 3.07 -1.13
C CYS A 192 4.19 3.61 -2.49
N GLU A 193 3.16 2.98 -3.07
CA GLU A 193 2.47 3.52 -4.24
C GLU A 193 1.66 4.78 -3.91
N ARG A 194 1.14 4.83 -2.70
CA ARG A 194 0.39 5.96 -2.17
C ARG A 194 0.71 6.15 -0.70
N VAL A 195 0.77 7.39 -0.27
CA VAL A 195 0.88 7.77 1.14
C VAL A 195 -0.36 8.59 1.49
N LEU A 196 -1.06 8.16 2.52
CA LEU A 196 -2.26 8.78 3.04
C LEU A 196 -1.97 9.33 4.44
N ARG A 197 -2.46 10.53 4.74
CA ARG A 197 -2.32 11.13 6.08
C ARG A 197 -3.63 11.00 6.85
N VAL A 198 -3.53 10.62 8.12
CA VAL A 198 -4.72 10.43 8.97
C VAL A 198 -5.55 11.69 9.12
N SER A 199 -4.93 12.87 9.20
CA SER A 199 -5.63 14.16 9.23
C SER A 199 -6.52 14.46 8.02
N GLN A 200 -6.30 13.75 6.92
CA GLN A 200 -7.08 13.91 5.68
C GLN A 200 -8.33 13.02 5.64
N PHE A 201 -8.52 12.15 6.63
CA PHE A 201 -9.68 11.28 6.70
C PHE A 201 -10.82 11.90 7.51
N SER A 202 -11.94 12.15 6.89
CA SER A 202 -13.21 12.19 7.61
C SER A 202 -13.65 10.76 7.93
N HIS A 203 -14.32 10.55 9.05
CA HIS A 203 -14.68 9.23 9.58
C HIS A 203 -15.44 8.27 8.62
N MET A 204 -15.82 8.70 7.43
CA MET A 204 -16.56 7.90 6.44
C MET A 204 -15.76 7.41 5.24
N ASP A 205 -14.48 7.82 5.08
CA ASP A 205 -13.76 7.60 3.82
C ASP A 205 -12.72 6.47 3.85
N ILE A 206 -12.41 5.91 5.02
CA ILE A 206 -11.31 4.95 5.20
C ILE A 206 -11.54 3.67 4.37
N GLU A 207 -12.72 3.07 4.43
CA GLU A 207 -13.04 1.87 3.65
C GLU A 207 -12.98 2.13 2.15
N GLN A 208 -13.48 3.27 1.69
CA GLN A 208 -13.50 3.59 0.26
C GLN A 208 -12.10 3.89 -0.28
N GLN A 209 -11.23 4.51 0.50
CA GLN A 209 -9.88 4.86 0.04
C GLN A 209 -8.89 3.70 0.13
N LEU A 210 -9.06 2.78 1.07
CA LEU A 210 -8.19 1.62 1.22
C LEU A 210 -8.55 0.48 0.26
N PHE A 211 -9.83 0.26 -0.01
CA PHE A 211 -10.30 -0.93 -0.71
C PHE A 211 -11.02 -0.67 -2.04
N ASN A 212 -11.43 0.56 -2.32
CA ASN A 212 -12.03 0.92 -3.61
C ASN A 212 -10.98 1.44 -4.59
N HIS A 213 -10.52 0.58 -5.48
CA HIS A 213 -9.73 0.95 -6.66
C HIS A 213 -10.59 1.55 -7.80
N ASN A 214 -11.84 1.92 -7.54
CA ASN A 214 -12.75 2.52 -8.49
C ASN A 214 -13.02 3.97 -8.12
N VAL A 215 -12.11 4.88 -8.49
CA VAL A 215 -12.44 6.30 -8.71
C VAL A 215 -11.83 6.72 -10.04
N PRO A 216 -12.58 7.46 -10.86
CA PRO A 216 -12.49 7.61 -12.32
C PRO A 216 -11.22 8.23 -12.86
#